data_69b2c2e4f8ca4aada974727901e8ca4e
#
_entry.id   69b2c2e4f8ca4aada974727901e8ca4e
#
_cell.length_a   1.000
_cell.length_b   1.000
_cell.length_c   1.000
_cell.angle_alpha   90.00
_cell.angle_beta   90.00
_cell.angle_gamma   90.00
#
_symmetry.space_group_name_H-M   'P 1'
#
loop_
_entity.id
_entity.type
_entity.pdbx_description
1 polymer ?
#
loop_
_entity_poly.entity_id
_entity_poly.type
_entity_poly.pdbx_seq_one_letter_code
_entity_poly.pdbx_strand_id
1 'polypeptide(L)'
;MSFRQPSAATLGAALAGTVLMHSSVVAAECNVSAIPSGPDVKILSANAMSAPADHCRIVGEIGAETGFELLLPEDWNGKFVMGGSGGFAGGFANGAQDIPNVIGDGWATVATDTGHKGHPGGASWALNNLERQVNFGHLAAHRTAVTAKQIIEDFYGRASSRDLFFGCSRGGGQALMMAQRSPELFDGIYAGAPAYSWTKEMAGRWARNAQIMYPDPNQISTPVIDADALEVLGNAVMEQCDALDGLTDGILNDPRQCEFDVSSLECGAEASNQCLSSDQVTAAVAIYSALEFGGATWPGTPFGAELPGNPLGWERWITGGFVPDEGMEFHPGAESGGFDAPEAPNARWAFATEMMKNFFYADPNWTYEDYDFSDFAHHAARLAPTLNADNPNLSEFRARGGKLIIDNGWMDASLSAYGTLDYYESLIAFDATARNDVRLFLRPGVTHCIGGPGPYGTDYVAALEEWLDTGVAPEQLDAPFVTPALGLPPSGQGARIICAHPGVVTYDGSGDSNDPESFSCNIRK
;
A
#
# COMPACT_ATOMS: atom_id res chain seq x y z
N MET A 1 -57.69 -75.25 31.32
CA MET A 1 -57.86 -73.93 30.72
C MET A 1 -56.50 -73.52 30.20
N SER A 2 -56.33 -73.66 28.90
CA SER A 2 -55.05 -73.53 28.19
C SER A 2 -54.97 -72.08 27.56
N PHE A 3 -53.95 -71.32 27.97
CA PHE A 3 -53.65 -70.01 27.32
C PHE A 3 -52.54 -70.22 26.29
N ARG A 4 -52.90 -69.93 25.01
CA ARG A 4 -51.93 -69.87 23.90
C ARG A 4 -51.30 -68.47 23.86
N GLN A 5 -49.98 -68.45 23.80
CA GLN A 5 -49.20 -67.24 23.45
C GLN A 5 -49.22 -67.01 21.93
N PRO A 6 -49.22 -65.73 21.47
CA PRO A 6 -49.01 -65.43 20.06
C PRO A 6 -47.51 -65.15 19.76
N SER A 7 -47.06 -65.68 18.65
CA SER A 7 -45.73 -65.57 18.09
C SER A 7 -45.40 -64.16 17.64
N ALA A 8 -44.21 -63.69 17.99
CA ALA A 8 -43.65 -62.41 17.52
C ALA A 8 -43.11 -62.55 16.09
N ALA A 9 -43.59 -61.67 15.20
CA ALA A 9 -43.04 -61.49 13.86
C ALA A 9 -41.90 -60.45 13.90
N THR A 10 -40.72 -60.87 13.49
CA THR A 10 -39.54 -60.02 13.32
C THR A 10 -39.66 -59.22 12.01
N LEU A 11 -39.85 -57.90 12.11
CA LEU A 11 -39.67 -56.98 10.98
C LEU A 11 -38.18 -56.72 10.80
N GLY A 12 -37.60 -57.17 9.70
CA GLY A 12 -36.28 -56.77 9.26
C GLY A 12 -36.31 -55.35 8.65
N ALA A 13 -35.69 -54.40 9.33
CA ALA A 13 -35.44 -53.06 8.77
C ALA A 13 -34.23 -53.11 7.85
N ALA A 14 -34.46 -52.96 6.55
CA ALA A 14 -33.41 -52.75 5.57
C ALA A 14 -32.92 -51.28 5.70
N LEU A 15 -31.72 -51.09 6.23
CA LEU A 15 -30.98 -49.80 6.14
C LEU A 15 -30.50 -49.61 4.71
N ALA A 16 -31.19 -48.75 3.96
CA ALA A 16 -30.65 -48.19 2.70
C ALA A 16 -29.54 -47.18 3.02
N GLY A 17 -28.30 -47.61 2.98
CA GLY A 17 -27.15 -46.73 3.06
C GLY A 17 -27.07 -45.85 1.80
N THR A 18 -27.42 -44.59 1.93
CA THR A 18 -27.13 -43.57 0.90
C THR A 18 -25.62 -43.37 0.87
N VAL A 19 -24.94 -43.96 -0.10
CA VAL A 19 -23.55 -43.63 -0.42
C VAL A 19 -23.58 -42.25 -1.04
N LEU A 20 -23.22 -41.22 -0.28
CA LEU A 20 -22.85 -39.91 -0.81
C LEU A 20 -21.56 -40.12 -1.61
N MET A 21 -21.71 -40.25 -2.92
CA MET A 21 -20.58 -40.12 -3.82
C MET A 21 -20.09 -38.66 -3.74
N HIS A 22 -19.01 -38.42 -2.99
CA HIS A 22 -18.23 -37.21 -3.15
C HIS A 22 -17.55 -37.36 -4.51
N SER A 23 -18.10 -36.70 -5.51
CA SER A 23 -17.38 -36.43 -6.76
C SER A 23 -16.20 -35.52 -6.38
N SER A 24 -15.02 -36.07 -6.29
CA SER A 24 -13.80 -35.27 -6.29
C SER A 24 -13.76 -34.54 -7.63
N VAL A 25 -14.03 -33.26 -7.62
CA VAL A 25 -13.78 -32.39 -8.78
C VAL A 25 -12.27 -32.41 -8.96
N VAL A 26 -11.79 -33.04 -10.03
CA VAL A 26 -10.37 -33.00 -10.39
C VAL A 26 -10.10 -31.61 -10.94
N ALA A 27 -9.13 -30.90 -10.38
CA ALA A 27 -8.68 -29.61 -10.90
C ALA A 27 -8.31 -29.76 -12.39
N ALA A 28 -8.54 -28.71 -13.18
CA ALA A 28 -8.18 -28.73 -14.59
C ALA A 28 -6.65 -28.89 -14.76
N GLU A 29 -6.23 -29.49 -15.87
CA GLU A 29 -4.81 -29.62 -16.16
C GLU A 29 -4.16 -28.25 -16.41
N CYS A 30 -2.96 -28.05 -15.90
CA CYS A 30 -2.18 -26.81 -16.11
C CYS A 30 -1.61 -26.73 -17.55
N ASN A 31 -2.46 -26.47 -18.50
CA ASN A 31 -2.09 -26.19 -19.89
C ASN A 31 -3.07 -25.21 -20.54
N VAL A 32 -2.62 -24.47 -21.55
CA VAL A 32 -3.39 -23.39 -22.20
C VAL A 32 -4.77 -23.85 -22.71
N SER A 33 -4.86 -25.07 -23.23
CA SER A 33 -6.10 -25.58 -23.81
C SER A 33 -7.13 -26.03 -22.76
N ALA A 34 -6.70 -26.24 -21.53
CA ALA A 34 -7.55 -26.65 -20.41
C ALA A 34 -8.03 -25.46 -19.55
N ILE A 35 -7.39 -24.27 -19.70
CA ILE A 35 -7.80 -23.06 -18.96
C ILE A 35 -8.98 -22.41 -19.70
N PRO A 36 -10.17 -22.38 -19.07
CA PRO A 36 -11.32 -21.67 -19.63
C PRO A 36 -11.05 -20.17 -19.74
N SER A 37 -11.50 -19.54 -20.79
CA SER A 37 -11.35 -18.10 -20.99
C SER A 37 -12.59 -17.47 -21.58
N GLY A 38 -12.95 -16.29 -21.12
CA GLY A 38 -14.03 -15.48 -21.67
C GLY A 38 -13.72 -14.95 -23.09
N PRO A 39 -14.70 -14.35 -23.75
CA PRO A 39 -14.57 -13.95 -25.16
C PRO A 39 -13.51 -12.85 -25.40
N ASP A 40 -13.15 -12.07 -24.39
CA ASP A 40 -12.14 -11.00 -24.45
C ASP A 40 -10.87 -11.34 -23.62
N VAL A 41 -10.72 -12.62 -23.23
CA VAL A 41 -9.58 -13.13 -22.46
C VAL A 41 -8.76 -14.09 -23.29
N LYS A 42 -7.47 -13.84 -23.40
CA LYS A 42 -6.51 -14.69 -24.12
C LYS A 42 -5.49 -15.25 -23.15
N ILE A 43 -5.45 -16.56 -22.98
CA ILE A 43 -4.39 -17.23 -22.21
C ILE A 43 -3.15 -17.35 -23.11
N LEU A 44 -2.05 -16.75 -22.64
CA LEU A 44 -0.76 -16.75 -23.35
C LEU A 44 0.10 -17.93 -22.96
N SER A 45 0.11 -18.29 -21.67
CA SER A 45 0.82 -19.47 -21.16
C SER A 45 0.14 -20.02 -19.91
N ALA A 46 0.32 -21.32 -19.69
CA ALA A 46 -0.04 -22.02 -18.46
C ALA A 46 1.06 -23.06 -18.19
N ASN A 47 1.77 -22.91 -17.09
CA ASN A 47 2.94 -23.73 -16.75
C ASN A 47 2.84 -24.22 -15.31
N ALA A 48 3.08 -25.51 -15.10
CA ALA A 48 3.24 -26.07 -13.77
C ALA A 48 4.58 -25.61 -13.16
N MET A 49 4.53 -25.09 -11.97
CA MET A 49 5.65 -24.59 -11.17
C MET A 49 5.73 -25.37 -9.86
N SER A 50 6.96 -25.55 -9.33
CA SER A 50 7.17 -26.28 -8.08
C SER A 50 7.77 -25.45 -6.94
N ALA A 51 7.99 -24.18 -7.17
CA ALA A 51 8.50 -23.25 -6.17
C ALA A 51 7.65 -21.95 -6.15
N PRO A 52 7.30 -21.40 -4.99
CA PRO A 52 7.63 -21.87 -3.63
C PRO A 52 6.85 -23.13 -3.19
N ALA A 53 5.75 -23.49 -3.84
CA ALA A 53 5.00 -24.74 -3.73
C ALA A 53 4.44 -25.12 -5.11
N ASP A 54 3.89 -26.32 -5.27
CA ASP A 54 3.31 -26.76 -6.54
C ASP A 54 2.09 -25.90 -6.90
N HIS A 55 2.12 -25.26 -8.09
CA HIS A 55 1.04 -24.39 -8.58
C HIS A 55 1.03 -24.29 -10.10
N CYS A 56 -0.11 -23.89 -10.66
CA CYS A 56 -0.22 -23.51 -12.06
C CYS A 56 -0.06 -22.00 -12.22
N ARG A 57 0.97 -21.58 -12.95
CA ARG A 57 1.20 -20.17 -13.32
C ARG A 57 0.57 -19.90 -14.68
N ILE A 58 -0.43 -19.03 -14.71
CA ILE A 58 -1.15 -18.61 -15.90
C ILE A 58 -0.82 -17.15 -16.19
N VAL A 59 -0.43 -16.86 -17.44
CA VAL A 59 -0.28 -15.49 -17.95
C VAL A 59 -1.28 -15.30 -19.07
N GLY A 60 -2.01 -14.19 -19.04
CA GLY A 60 -3.01 -13.87 -20.05
C GLY A 60 -3.16 -12.38 -20.30
N GLU A 61 -4.02 -12.06 -21.26
CA GLU A 61 -4.40 -10.69 -21.63
C GLU A 61 -5.92 -10.55 -21.65
N ILE A 62 -6.43 -9.41 -21.18
CA ILE A 62 -7.83 -9.04 -21.18
C ILE A 62 -8.00 -7.85 -22.12
N GLY A 63 -8.91 -7.96 -23.10
CA GLY A 63 -9.10 -6.95 -24.12
C GLY A 63 -7.87 -6.73 -24.99
N ALA A 64 -7.49 -5.47 -25.21
CA ALA A 64 -6.40 -5.14 -26.14
C ALA A 64 -5.01 -5.42 -25.56
N GLU A 65 -4.76 -5.09 -24.28
CA GLU A 65 -3.40 -5.11 -23.73
C GLU A 65 -3.31 -5.25 -22.20
N THR A 66 -4.44 -5.44 -21.48
CA THR A 66 -4.38 -5.61 -20.01
C THR A 66 -3.85 -7.00 -19.67
N GLY A 67 -2.60 -7.08 -19.29
CA GLY A 67 -1.95 -8.32 -18.87
C GLY A 67 -2.31 -8.72 -17.43
N PHE A 68 -2.33 -10.03 -17.18
CA PHE A 68 -2.44 -10.57 -15.82
C PHE A 68 -1.57 -11.81 -15.64
N GLU A 69 -1.17 -12.04 -14.39
CA GLU A 69 -0.53 -13.27 -13.94
C GLU A 69 -1.35 -13.85 -12.80
N LEU A 70 -1.85 -15.08 -12.95
CA LEU A 70 -2.64 -15.81 -11.99
C LEU A 70 -1.90 -17.06 -11.55
N LEU A 71 -1.74 -17.25 -10.24
CA LEU A 71 -1.09 -18.40 -9.62
C LEU A 71 -2.15 -19.23 -8.89
N LEU A 72 -2.29 -20.49 -9.29
CA LEU A 72 -3.28 -21.44 -8.79
C LEU A 72 -2.58 -22.60 -8.07
N PRO A 73 -2.52 -22.62 -6.71
CA PRO A 73 -1.87 -23.71 -5.97
C PRO A 73 -2.55 -25.04 -6.16
N GLU A 74 -1.79 -26.14 -6.19
CA GLU A 74 -2.34 -27.49 -6.29
C GLU A 74 -3.19 -27.82 -5.04
N ASP A 75 -2.68 -27.48 -3.86
CA ASP A 75 -3.38 -27.62 -2.58
C ASP A 75 -4.19 -26.35 -2.23
N TRP A 76 -5.12 -25.96 -3.11
CA TRP A 76 -5.91 -24.73 -2.93
C TRP A 76 -6.80 -24.79 -1.68
N ASN A 77 -6.64 -23.83 -0.78
CA ASN A 77 -7.40 -23.71 0.47
C ASN A 77 -8.84 -23.15 0.28
N GLY A 78 -9.24 -22.82 -0.95
CA GLY A 78 -10.55 -22.24 -1.25
C GLY A 78 -10.59 -20.71 -1.14
N LYS A 79 -9.44 -20.03 -1.00
CA LYS A 79 -9.36 -18.58 -0.83
C LYS A 79 -8.59 -17.94 -1.98
N PHE A 80 -8.88 -16.66 -2.20
CA PHE A 80 -8.26 -15.85 -3.24
C PHE A 80 -7.80 -14.51 -2.68
N VAL A 81 -6.61 -14.07 -3.11
CA VAL A 81 -6.11 -12.72 -2.81
C VAL A 81 -5.57 -12.08 -4.07
N MET A 82 -6.04 -10.87 -4.38
CA MET A 82 -5.48 -10.04 -5.44
C MET A 82 -4.41 -9.11 -4.88
N GLY A 83 -3.25 -9.07 -5.51
CA GLY A 83 -2.18 -8.15 -5.17
C GLY A 83 -2.27 -6.84 -5.94
N GLY A 84 -2.05 -5.72 -5.25
CA GLY A 84 -1.89 -4.41 -5.87
C GLY A 84 -0.48 -4.20 -6.41
N SER A 85 -0.33 -3.26 -7.35
CA SER A 85 0.95 -2.91 -8.00
C SER A 85 1.60 -1.69 -7.35
N GLY A 86 2.91 -1.45 -7.60
CA GLY A 86 3.64 -0.27 -7.15
C GLY A 86 3.81 0.80 -8.23
N GLY A 87 4.05 2.05 -7.84
CA GLY A 87 4.37 3.16 -8.73
C GLY A 87 3.39 3.34 -9.89
N PHE A 88 3.90 3.56 -11.11
CA PHE A 88 3.08 3.59 -12.31
C PHE A 88 2.77 2.20 -12.90
N ALA A 89 3.04 1.11 -12.15
CA ALA A 89 2.80 -0.27 -12.57
C ALA A 89 3.56 -0.69 -13.86
N GLY A 90 2.93 -1.44 -14.76
CA GLY A 90 3.52 -1.85 -16.04
C GLY A 90 4.14 -3.25 -16.06
N GLY A 91 3.99 -4.01 -14.97
CA GLY A 91 4.43 -5.39 -14.81
C GLY A 91 3.57 -6.14 -13.81
N PHE A 92 3.89 -7.40 -13.56
CA PHE A 92 3.14 -8.27 -12.64
C PHE A 92 3.69 -8.25 -11.21
N ALA A 93 4.18 -7.09 -10.73
CA ALA A 93 4.48 -6.93 -9.32
C ALA A 93 3.20 -7.18 -8.51
N ASN A 94 3.22 -8.18 -7.66
CA ASN A 94 2.03 -8.65 -6.96
C ASN A 94 2.23 -8.44 -5.45
N GLY A 95 1.59 -7.41 -4.91
CA GLY A 95 1.65 -7.10 -3.48
C GLY A 95 1.17 -8.24 -2.56
N ALA A 96 0.37 -9.18 -3.09
CA ALA A 96 0.01 -10.37 -2.31
C ALA A 96 1.17 -11.37 -2.16
N GLN A 97 2.22 -11.28 -2.98
CA GLN A 97 3.44 -12.09 -2.79
C GLN A 97 4.30 -11.61 -1.62
N ASP A 98 4.04 -10.39 -1.12
CA ASP A 98 4.65 -9.89 0.12
C ASP A 98 4.04 -10.57 1.36
N ILE A 99 2.90 -11.25 1.22
CA ILE A 99 2.32 -12.12 2.24
C ILE A 99 3.22 -13.36 2.38
N PRO A 100 3.78 -13.64 3.57
CA PRO A 100 4.62 -14.80 3.76
C PRO A 100 3.90 -16.08 3.31
N ASN A 101 4.57 -16.84 2.44
CA ASN A 101 4.14 -18.18 2.00
C ASN A 101 2.75 -18.26 1.33
N VAL A 102 2.24 -17.18 0.73
CA VAL A 102 0.87 -17.10 0.16
C VAL A 102 0.49 -18.31 -0.71
N ILE A 103 1.39 -18.79 -1.58
CA ILE A 103 1.17 -19.97 -2.41
C ILE A 103 1.26 -21.27 -1.61
N GLY A 104 2.24 -21.38 -0.69
CA GLY A 104 2.41 -22.53 0.18
C GLY A 104 1.24 -22.74 1.15
N ASP A 105 0.59 -21.66 1.57
CA ASP A 105 -0.62 -21.68 2.39
C ASP A 105 -1.90 -21.92 1.57
N GLY A 106 -1.75 -22.14 0.27
CA GLY A 106 -2.83 -22.54 -0.63
C GLY A 106 -3.71 -21.40 -1.14
N TRP A 107 -3.29 -20.14 -1.05
CA TRP A 107 -4.02 -19.02 -1.63
C TRP A 107 -3.83 -18.92 -3.15
N ALA A 108 -4.91 -18.88 -3.92
CA ALA A 108 -4.84 -18.41 -5.29
C ALA A 108 -4.56 -16.90 -5.32
N THR A 109 -3.67 -16.42 -6.20
CA THR A 109 -3.35 -14.99 -6.26
C THR A 109 -3.19 -14.49 -7.69
N VAL A 110 -3.57 -13.22 -7.93
CA VAL A 110 -3.45 -12.56 -9.22
C VAL A 110 -2.84 -11.18 -9.10
N ALA A 111 -2.07 -10.79 -10.12
CA ALA A 111 -1.61 -9.43 -10.36
C ALA A 111 -1.94 -8.98 -11.79
N THR A 112 -1.93 -7.67 -12.03
CA THR A 112 -2.12 -7.06 -13.35
C THR A 112 -1.04 -6.03 -13.64
N ASP A 113 -0.67 -5.91 -14.93
CA ASP A 113 0.18 -4.81 -15.41
C ASP A 113 -0.55 -3.47 -15.51
N THR A 114 -1.82 -3.44 -15.14
CA THR A 114 -2.73 -2.28 -15.21
C THR A 114 -3.00 -1.73 -16.61
N GLY A 115 -2.87 -2.59 -17.64
CA GLY A 115 -3.23 -2.27 -19.01
C GLY A 115 -2.14 -1.57 -19.82
N HIS A 116 -0.87 -1.76 -19.43
CA HIS A 116 0.31 -1.30 -20.18
C HIS A 116 1.55 -2.06 -19.73
N LYS A 117 2.60 -1.97 -20.53
CA LYS A 117 3.93 -2.46 -20.17
C LYS A 117 4.87 -1.28 -19.98
N GLY A 118 5.67 -1.33 -18.93
CA GLY A 118 6.60 -0.27 -18.60
C GLY A 118 7.28 -0.50 -17.26
N HIS A 119 8.05 0.49 -16.86
CA HIS A 119 8.73 0.54 -15.57
C HIS A 119 7.85 1.27 -14.55
N PRO A 120 7.80 0.86 -13.27
CA PRO A 120 6.96 1.52 -12.26
C PRO A 120 7.34 3.00 -11.97
N GLY A 121 8.50 3.47 -12.42
CA GLY A 121 8.93 4.87 -12.33
C GLY A 121 8.58 5.73 -13.54
N GLY A 122 8.01 5.16 -14.63
CA GLY A 122 7.74 5.87 -15.88
C GLY A 122 6.27 5.91 -16.26
N ALA A 123 5.81 7.03 -16.83
CA ALA A 123 4.41 7.25 -17.19
C ALA A 123 4.19 7.61 -18.67
N SER A 124 5.22 7.55 -19.51
CA SER A 124 5.12 7.93 -20.94
C SER A 124 4.07 7.14 -21.71
N TRP A 125 3.73 5.93 -21.28
CA TRP A 125 2.66 5.10 -21.81
C TRP A 125 1.26 5.73 -21.72
N ALA A 126 1.06 6.66 -20.75
CA ALA A 126 -0.22 7.33 -20.51
C ALA A 126 -0.45 8.54 -21.44
N LEU A 127 0.62 9.04 -22.09
CA LEU A 127 0.57 10.25 -22.89
C LEU A 127 -0.47 10.11 -24.01
N ASN A 128 -1.49 10.98 -23.98
CA ASN A 128 -2.60 11.00 -24.95
C ASN A 128 -3.33 9.65 -25.13
N ASN A 129 -3.29 8.76 -24.12
CA ASN A 129 -3.94 7.46 -24.16
C ASN A 129 -4.95 7.29 -23.00
N LEU A 130 -6.19 7.72 -23.24
CA LEU A 130 -7.25 7.68 -22.22
C LEU A 130 -7.55 6.24 -21.76
N GLU A 131 -7.50 5.24 -22.68
CA GLU A 131 -7.76 3.85 -22.31
C GLU A 131 -6.77 3.34 -21.27
N ARG A 132 -5.47 3.58 -21.49
CA ARG A 132 -4.43 3.21 -20.51
C ARG A 132 -4.56 3.98 -19.21
N GLN A 133 -4.91 5.28 -19.26
CA GLN A 133 -5.17 6.07 -18.05
C GLN A 133 -6.33 5.49 -17.23
N VAL A 134 -7.42 5.07 -17.87
CA VAL A 134 -8.59 4.47 -17.21
C VAL A 134 -8.27 3.07 -16.66
N ASN A 135 -7.55 2.26 -17.44
CA ASN A 135 -7.08 0.94 -17.02
C ASN A 135 -6.18 1.08 -15.78
N PHE A 136 -5.17 1.93 -15.83
CA PHE A 136 -4.31 2.24 -14.71
C PHE A 136 -5.10 2.74 -13.49
N GLY A 137 -6.03 3.66 -13.70
CA GLY A 137 -6.85 4.24 -12.63
C GLY A 137 -7.63 3.20 -11.83
N HIS A 138 -8.39 2.35 -12.52
CA HIS A 138 -9.29 1.40 -11.85
C HIS A 138 -9.73 0.20 -12.70
N LEU A 139 -9.87 0.35 -14.03
CA LEU A 139 -10.59 -0.64 -14.82
C LEU A 139 -9.83 -1.96 -14.96
N ALA A 140 -8.48 -1.91 -15.10
CA ALA A 140 -7.69 -3.12 -15.23
C ALA A 140 -7.77 -3.99 -13.96
N ALA A 141 -7.67 -3.40 -12.77
CA ALA A 141 -7.80 -4.14 -11.52
C ALA A 141 -9.18 -4.82 -11.40
N HIS A 142 -10.27 -4.09 -11.71
CA HIS A 142 -11.62 -4.66 -11.74
C HIS A 142 -11.73 -5.85 -12.71
N ARG A 143 -11.32 -5.67 -13.97
CA ARG A 143 -11.41 -6.73 -14.99
C ARG A 143 -10.55 -7.95 -14.65
N THR A 144 -9.37 -7.72 -14.09
CA THR A 144 -8.46 -8.79 -13.66
C THR A 144 -9.08 -9.60 -12.50
N ALA A 145 -9.66 -8.96 -11.51
CA ALA A 145 -10.34 -9.64 -10.40
C ALA A 145 -11.50 -10.51 -10.90
N VAL A 146 -12.36 -9.97 -11.75
CA VAL A 146 -13.50 -10.70 -12.36
C VAL A 146 -12.99 -11.91 -13.16
N THR A 147 -11.98 -11.71 -14.01
CA THR A 147 -11.40 -12.77 -14.83
C THR A 147 -10.74 -13.85 -13.97
N ALA A 148 -9.97 -13.47 -12.96
CA ALA A 148 -9.30 -14.41 -12.08
C ALA A 148 -10.31 -15.28 -11.30
N LYS A 149 -11.35 -14.67 -10.73
CA LYS A 149 -12.40 -15.40 -10.01
C LYS A 149 -13.14 -16.39 -10.91
N GLN A 150 -13.40 -16.02 -12.16
CA GLN A 150 -14.01 -16.95 -13.13
C GLN A 150 -13.08 -18.11 -13.47
N ILE A 151 -11.77 -17.84 -13.72
CA ILE A 151 -10.80 -18.91 -14.00
C ILE A 151 -10.64 -19.83 -12.78
N ILE A 152 -10.60 -19.29 -11.55
CA ILE A 152 -10.54 -20.05 -10.30
C ILE A 152 -11.74 -20.99 -10.19
N GLU A 153 -12.97 -20.48 -10.39
CA GLU A 153 -14.20 -21.29 -10.32
C GLU A 153 -14.19 -22.41 -11.36
N ASP A 154 -13.82 -22.11 -12.59
CA ASP A 154 -13.78 -23.09 -13.69
C ASP A 154 -12.64 -24.12 -13.48
N PHE A 155 -11.48 -23.69 -12.94
CA PHE A 155 -10.32 -24.56 -12.73
C PHE A 155 -10.52 -25.56 -11.59
N TYR A 156 -11.05 -25.07 -10.43
CA TYR A 156 -11.27 -25.91 -9.26
C TYR A 156 -12.70 -26.47 -9.17
N GLY A 157 -13.60 -26.09 -10.07
CA GLY A 157 -15.00 -26.51 -10.08
C GLY A 157 -15.85 -25.93 -8.94
N ARG A 158 -15.37 -24.88 -8.29
CA ARG A 158 -16.07 -24.13 -7.25
C ARG A 158 -15.51 -22.73 -7.12
N ALA A 159 -16.36 -21.78 -6.74
CA ALA A 159 -15.93 -20.40 -6.44
C ALA A 159 -15.07 -20.36 -5.16
N SER A 160 -14.28 -19.31 -5.03
CA SER A 160 -13.60 -18.98 -3.77
C SER A 160 -14.61 -18.70 -2.66
N SER A 161 -14.26 -19.06 -1.44
CA SER A 161 -15.07 -18.84 -0.24
C SER A 161 -14.68 -17.58 0.52
N ARG A 162 -13.55 -16.98 0.17
CA ARG A 162 -12.98 -15.77 0.75
C ARG A 162 -12.16 -15.07 -0.31
N ASP A 163 -12.44 -13.78 -0.52
CA ASP A 163 -11.76 -12.95 -1.50
C ASP A 163 -11.15 -11.73 -0.81
N LEU A 164 -9.83 -11.59 -0.87
CA LEU A 164 -9.12 -10.45 -0.28
C LEU A 164 -8.41 -9.62 -1.36
N PHE A 165 -8.24 -8.34 -1.09
CA PHE A 165 -7.31 -7.46 -1.80
C PHE A 165 -6.21 -6.99 -0.85
N PHE A 166 -4.95 -7.09 -1.27
CA PHE A 166 -3.80 -6.70 -0.48
C PHE A 166 -2.88 -5.78 -1.30
N GLY A 167 -2.66 -4.55 -0.84
CA GLY A 167 -1.77 -3.64 -1.55
C GLY A 167 -1.29 -2.47 -0.71
N CYS A 168 -0.06 -2.03 -1.00
CA CYS A 168 0.55 -0.85 -0.41
C CYS A 168 0.89 0.17 -1.50
N SER A 169 1.07 1.45 -1.16
CA SER A 169 1.44 2.50 -2.11
C SER A 169 0.36 2.69 -3.19
N ARG A 170 0.73 2.59 -4.47
CA ARG A 170 -0.26 2.52 -5.56
C ARG A 170 -1.26 1.39 -5.33
N GLY A 171 -0.79 0.22 -4.85
CA GLY A 171 -1.64 -0.92 -4.49
C GLY A 171 -2.64 -0.59 -3.39
N GLY A 172 -2.27 0.21 -2.41
CA GLY A 172 -3.17 0.75 -1.38
C GLY A 172 -4.24 1.68 -1.98
N GLY A 173 -3.86 2.51 -2.95
CA GLY A 173 -4.81 3.32 -3.72
C GLY A 173 -5.76 2.46 -4.57
N GLN A 174 -5.26 1.37 -5.17
CA GLN A 174 -6.10 0.38 -5.87
C GLN A 174 -7.06 -0.33 -4.91
N ALA A 175 -6.60 -0.69 -3.71
CA ALA A 175 -7.42 -1.29 -2.66
C ALA A 175 -8.63 -0.40 -2.30
N LEU A 176 -8.38 0.89 -2.04
CA LEU A 176 -9.46 1.85 -1.81
C LEU A 176 -10.37 2.03 -3.02
N MET A 177 -9.80 2.00 -4.23
CA MET A 177 -10.59 2.07 -5.47
C MET A 177 -11.53 0.88 -5.60
N MET A 178 -11.08 -0.34 -5.23
CA MET A 178 -11.93 -1.54 -5.24
C MET A 178 -13.05 -1.43 -4.20
N ALA A 179 -12.77 -0.97 -2.99
CA ALA A 179 -13.80 -0.73 -1.97
C ALA A 179 -14.89 0.25 -2.44
N GLN A 180 -14.49 1.28 -3.22
CA GLN A 180 -15.38 2.35 -3.67
C GLN A 180 -16.17 2.01 -4.95
N ARG A 181 -15.57 1.25 -5.90
CA ARG A 181 -16.13 1.06 -7.25
C ARG A 181 -16.49 -0.37 -7.60
N SER A 182 -15.97 -1.33 -6.84
CA SER A 182 -16.20 -2.77 -7.06
C SER A 182 -16.47 -3.48 -5.75
N PRO A 183 -17.43 -2.96 -4.95
CA PRO A 183 -17.67 -3.41 -3.58
C PRO A 183 -18.10 -4.88 -3.47
N GLU A 184 -18.46 -5.51 -4.59
CA GLU A 184 -18.88 -6.90 -4.68
C GLU A 184 -17.72 -7.89 -4.85
N LEU A 185 -16.50 -7.41 -5.12
CA LEU A 185 -15.41 -8.30 -5.52
C LEU A 185 -14.62 -8.86 -4.35
N PHE A 186 -14.57 -8.16 -3.20
CA PHE A 186 -13.72 -8.56 -2.08
C PHE A 186 -14.47 -8.49 -0.75
N ASP A 187 -14.23 -9.48 0.12
CA ASP A 187 -14.75 -9.53 1.48
C ASP A 187 -13.90 -8.69 2.45
N GLY A 188 -12.59 -8.72 2.25
CA GLY A 188 -11.62 -7.99 3.06
C GLY A 188 -10.59 -7.25 2.20
N ILE A 189 -10.22 -6.05 2.63
CA ILE A 189 -9.29 -5.20 1.91
C ILE A 189 -8.23 -4.65 2.87
N TYR A 190 -6.95 -4.80 2.49
CA TYR A 190 -5.84 -4.10 3.11
C TYR A 190 -5.31 -3.00 2.17
N ALA A 191 -5.27 -1.78 2.68
CA ALA A 191 -4.81 -0.58 1.98
C ALA A 191 -3.66 0.08 2.76
N GLY A 192 -2.44 -0.36 2.51
CA GLY A 192 -1.23 0.18 3.14
C GLY A 192 -0.74 1.43 2.43
N ALA A 193 -0.32 2.45 3.20
CA ALA A 193 0.24 3.71 2.69
C ALA A 193 -0.41 4.15 1.36
N PRO A 194 -1.75 4.35 1.29
CA PRO A 194 -2.48 4.39 0.04
C PRO A 194 -2.21 5.66 -0.77
N ALA A 195 -1.71 5.50 -2.01
CA ALA A 195 -1.66 6.57 -3.00
C ALA A 195 -3.08 6.83 -3.55
N TYR A 196 -3.94 7.44 -2.73
CA TYR A 196 -5.37 7.56 -3.03
C TYR A 196 -5.78 8.85 -3.72
N SER A 197 -5.00 9.92 -3.62
CA SER A 197 -5.30 11.22 -4.23
C SER A 197 -4.17 11.70 -5.14
N TRP A 198 -4.01 11.03 -6.28
CA TRP A 198 -2.94 11.29 -7.27
C TRP A 198 -2.85 12.75 -7.69
N THR A 199 -3.98 13.41 -7.87
CA THR A 199 -3.99 14.80 -8.29
C THR A 199 -3.44 15.73 -7.21
N LYS A 200 -3.86 15.59 -5.95
CA LYS A 200 -3.38 16.45 -4.87
C LYS A 200 -1.96 16.09 -4.42
N GLU A 201 -1.67 14.79 -4.29
CA GLU A 201 -0.36 14.32 -3.84
C GLU A 201 0.73 14.56 -4.88
N MET A 202 0.62 13.91 -6.04
CA MET A 202 1.72 13.90 -7.02
C MET A 202 1.74 15.16 -7.88
N ALA A 203 0.62 15.57 -8.47
CA ALA A 203 0.57 16.76 -9.30
C ALA A 203 0.54 18.06 -8.48
N GLY A 204 0.06 18.03 -7.23
CA GLY A 204 0.07 19.18 -6.34
C GLY A 204 1.31 19.21 -5.45
N ARG A 205 1.29 18.39 -4.40
CA ARG A 205 2.30 18.39 -3.32
C ARG A 205 3.72 18.08 -3.82
N TRP A 206 3.89 17.00 -4.56
CA TRP A 206 5.23 16.58 -4.98
C TRP A 206 5.81 17.51 -6.07
N ALA A 207 4.98 18.03 -6.99
CA ALA A 207 5.42 19.04 -7.93
C ALA A 207 5.87 20.32 -7.22
N ARG A 208 5.17 20.73 -6.15
CA ARG A 208 5.60 21.86 -5.32
C ARG A 208 6.89 21.57 -4.55
N ASN A 209 7.04 20.34 -4.04
CA ASN A 209 8.30 19.94 -3.40
C ASN A 209 9.48 19.96 -4.37
N ALA A 210 9.27 19.56 -5.63
CA ALA A 210 10.30 19.67 -6.67
C ALA A 210 10.76 21.11 -6.89
N GLN A 211 9.83 22.07 -6.95
CA GLN A 211 10.17 23.51 -7.04
C GLN A 211 10.93 24.03 -5.82
N ILE A 212 10.54 23.57 -4.61
CA ILE A 212 11.17 24.01 -3.35
C ILE A 212 12.59 23.46 -3.25
N MET A 213 12.77 22.18 -3.54
CA MET A 213 14.06 21.49 -3.38
C MET A 213 15.04 21.79 -4.52
N TYR A 214 14.54 22.02 -5.73
CA TYR A 214 15.31 22.24 -6.94
C TYR A 214 14.71 23.43 -7.72
N PRO A 215 14.90 24.68 -7.26
CA PRO A 215 14.26 25.84 -7.86
C PRO A 215 14.60 26.05 -9.35
N ASP A 216 15.80 25.64 -9.78
CA ASP A 216 16.20 25.59 -11.18
C ASP A 216 16.07 24.14 -11.71
N PRO A 217 15.12 23.82 -12.59
CA PRO A 217 14.95 22.48 -13.14
C PRO A 217 16.12 22.00 -13.99
N ASN A 218 17.05 22.88 -14.35
CA ASN A 218 18.28 22.55 -15.08
C ASN A 218 19.47 22.28 -14.14
N GLN A 219 19.32 22.46 -12.83
CA GLN A 219 20.34 22.25 -11.79
C GLN A 219 19.85 21.33 -10.67
N ILE A 220 19.40 20.14 -11.05
CA ILE A 220 18.80 19.16 -10.12
C ILE A 220 19.83 18.34 -9.31
N SER A 221 21.12 18.58 -9.49
CA SER A 221 22.18 17.94 -8.69
C SER A 221 22.45 18.60 -7.34
N THR A 222 21.84 19.78 -7.10
CA THR A 222 22.09 20.57 -5.89
C THR A 222 20.76 20.91 -5.22
N PRO A 223 20.31 20.08 -4.27
CA PRO A 223 19.11 20.37 -3.50
C PRO A 223 19.30 21.56 -2.56
N VAL A 224 18.23 22.27 -2.23
CA VAL A 224 18.26 23.32 -1.20
C VAL A 224 18.63 22.75 0.16
N ILE A 225 18.08 21.61 0.55
CA ILE A 225 18.49 20.85 1.74
C ILE A 225 19.40 19.72 1.27
N ASP A 226 20.70 19.89 1.47
CA ASP A 226 21.72 18.87 1.20
C ASP A 226 21.86 17.88 2.39
N ALA A 227 22.78 16.92 2.27
CA ALA A 227 22.98 15.90 3.29
C ALA A 227 23.40 16.47 4.66
N ASP A 228 24.25 17.49 4.67
CA ASP A 228 24.71 18.13 5.92
C ASP A 228 23.54 18.85 6.62
N ALA A 229 22.74 19.60 5.85
CA ALA A 229 21.54 20.28 6.37
C ALA A 229 20.47 19.28 6.85
N LEU A 230 20.33 18.16 6.14
CA LEU A 230 19.40 17.10 6.54
C LEU A 230 19.82 16.43 7.85
N GLU A 231 21.12 16.22 8.05
CA GLU A 231 21.66 15.69 9.32
C GLU A 231 21.41 16.64 10.49
N VAL A 232 21.64 17.94 10.31
CA VAL A 232 21.33 18.97 11.32
C VAL A 232 19.84 18.94 11.68
N LEU A 233 18.96 18.91 10.68
CA LEU A 233 17.53 18.90 10.88
C LEU A 233 17.06 17.63 11.61
N GLY A 234 17.44 16.45 11.13
CA GLY A 234 17.02 15.18 11.71
C GLY A 234 17.51 14.98 13.16
N ASN A 235 18.79 15.36 13.44
CA ASN A 235 19.30 15.28 14.81
C ASN A 235 18.54 16.20 15.75
N ALA A 236 18.20 17.42 15.33
CA ALA A 236 17.47 18.37 16.17
C ALA A 236 16.02 17.90 16.44
N VAL A 237 15.34 17.33 15.43
CA VAL A 237 14.01 16.71 15.62
C VAL A 237 14.08 15.58 16.64
N MET A 238 15.05 14.67 16.52
CA MET A 238 15.19 13.55 17.45
C MET A 238 15.60 14.00 18.85
N GLU A 239 16.52 14.95 18.99
CA GLU A 239 16.90 15.50 20.28
C GLU A 239 15.72 16.08 21.06
N GLN A 240 14.79 16.76 20.37
CA GLN A 240 13.63 17.35 21.00
C GLN A 240 12.48 16.36 21.23
N CYS A 241 12.27 15.40 20.35
CA CYS A 241 11.00 14.70 20.24
C CYS A 241 11.04 13.20 20.57
N ASP A 242 12.21 12.54 20.46
CA ASP A 242 12.33 11.09 20.63
C ASP A 242 11.85 10.63 22.03
N ALA A 243 12.23 11.33 23.08
CA ALA A 243 11.88 10.95 24.45
C ALA A 243 10.41 11.29 24.86
N LEU A 244 9.59 11.89 23.98
CA LEU A 244 8.22 12.33 24.33
C LEU A 244 7.26 11.17 24.60
N ASP A 245 7.52 9.99 24.04
CA ASP A 245 6.72 8.79 24.25
C ASP A 245 7.24 7.87 25.38
N GLY A 246 8.31 8.30 26.05
CA GLY A 246 8.92 7.60 27.21
C GLY A 246 10.10 6.69 26.82
N LEU A 247 10.48 6.63 25.55
CA LEU A 247 11.66 5.92 25.05
C LEU A 247 12.61 6.89 24.35
N THR A 248 13.88 6.48 24.18
CA THR A 248 14.85 7.19 23.35
C THR A 248 15.46 6.14 22.44
N ASP A 249 14.75 5.86 21.33
CA ASP A 249 15.04 4.72 20.46
C ASP A 249 14.94 5.06 18.96
N GLY A 250 14.83 6.35 18.63
CA GLY A 250 14.71 6.84 17.26
C GLY A 250 13.33 6.62 16.65
N ILE A 251 12.29 6.37 17.47
CA ILE A 251 10.92 6.13 17.03
C ILE A 251 9.99 7.14 17.70
N LEU A 252 9.31 7.94 16.91
CA LEU A 252 8.22 8.80 17.41
C LEU A 252 6.90 8.01 17.34
N ASN A 253 6.31 7.65 18.48
CA ASN A 253 5.04 6.93 18.53
C ASN A 253 3.87 7.75 17.96
N ASP A 254 3.92 9.06 18.13
CA ASP A 254 2.97 10.00 17.52
C ASP A 254 3.68 11.34 17.24
N PRO A 255 4.16 11.57 16.01
CA PRO A 255 4.89 12.79 15.67
C PRO A 255 4.08 14.08 15.82
N ARG A 256 2.75 14.01 16.01
CA ARG A 256 1.90 15.16 16.32
C ARG A 256 2.12 15.74 17.71
N GLN A 257 2.86 15.03 18.57
CA GLN A 257 3.28 15.50 19.89
C GLN A 257 4.56 16.33 19.83
N CYS A 258 5.26 16.30 18.72
CA CYS A 258 6.51 17.00 18.49
C CYS A 258 6.21 18.46 18.09
N GLU A 259 6.38 19.39 19.01
CA GLU A 259 6.25 20.84 18.78
C GLU A 259 7.63 21.43 18.42
N PHE A 260 8.20 20.98 17.28
CA PHE A 260 9.52 21.43 16.84
C PHE A 260 9.40 22.65 15.93
N ASP A 261 10.17 23.71 16.26
CA ASP A 261 10.28 24.93 15.44
C ASP A 261 11.57 24.91 14.62
N VAL A 262 11.45 24.63 13.33
CA VAL A 262 12.58 24.61 12.38
C VAL A 262 13.35 25.94 12.36
N SER A 263 12.69 27.08 12.61
CA SER A 263 13.35 28.39 12.59
C SER A 263 14.38 28.55 13.69
N SER A 264 14.33 27.73 14.75
CA SER A 264 15.33 27.69 15.81
C SER A 264 16.73 27.23 15.31
N LEU A 265 16.79 26.58 14.15
CA LEU A 265 18.03 26.13 13.53
C LEU A 265 18.65 27.17 12.58
N GLU A 266 18.02 28.32 12.35
CA GLU A 266 18.54 29.31 11.41
C GLU A 266 19.89 29.86 11.91
N CYS A 267 20.86 29.94 10.97
CA CYS A 267 22.17 30.48 11.26
C CYS A 267 22.10 31.94 11.71
N GLY A 268 22.85 32.27 12.77
CA GLY A 268 23.02 33.66 13.20
C GLY A 268 23.98 34.43 12.28
N ALA A 269 24.66 35.42 12.83
CA ALA A 269 25.61 36.27 12.08
C ALA A 269 26.82 35.49 11.51
N GLU A 270 27.14 34.33 12.07
CA GLU A 270 28.19 33.43 11.60
C GLU A 270 27.54 32.13 11.13
N ALA A 271 27.65 31.83 9.84
CA ALA A 271 27.21 30.55 9.27
C ALA A 271 28.15 29.43 9.73
N SER A 272 27.60 28.28 10.06
CA SER A 272 28.35 27.05 10.38
C SER A 272 27.62 25.83 9.78
N ASN A 273 28.28 24.69 9.78
CA ASN A 273 27.66 23.42 9.38
C ASN A 273 26.75 22.81 10.48
N GLN A 274 26.46 23.54 11.54
CA GLN A 274 25.55 23.14 12.64
C GLN A 274 24.26 23.97 12.66
N CYS A 275 23.98 24.71 11.61
CA CYS A 275 22.78 25.52 11.47
C CYS A 275 22.33 25.54 9.99
N LEU A 276 21.08 25.92 9.77
CA LEU A 276 20.46 25.98 8.45
C LEU A 276 20.51 27.41 7.91
N SER A 277 20.73 27.58 6.60
CA SER A 277 20.51 28.86 5.94
C SER A 277 19.02 29.22 5.94
N SER A 278 18.68 30.50 5.69
CA SER A 278 17.29 30.95 5.60
C SER A 278 16.50 30.23 4.51
N ASP A 279 17.15 29.89 3.39
CA ASP A 279 16.51 29.13 2.30
C ASP A 279 16.24 27.68 2.72
N GLN A 280 17.16 27.05 3.45
CA GLN A 280 16.98 25.70 3.98
C GLN A 280 15.86 25.64 5.04
N VAL A 281 15.80 26.62 5.94
CA VAL A 281 14.68 26.77 6.89
C VAL A 281 13.36 26.92 6.17
N THR A 282 13.29 27.79 5.16
CA THR A 282 12.10 28.00 4.35
C THR A 282 11.65 26.73 3.65
N ALA A 283 12.59 25.99 3.06
CA ALA A 283 12.30 24.71 2.41
C ALA A 283 11.79 23.66 3.40
N ALA A 284 12.45 23.48 4.56
CA ALA A 284 12.03 22.52 5.57
C ALA A 284 10.64 22.85 6.12
N VAL A 285 10.36 24.11 6.46
CA VAL A 285 9.03 24.57 6.90
C VAL A 285 7.97 24.22 5.85
N ALA A 286 8.26 24.44 4.57
CA ALA A 286 7.32 24.13 3.50
C ALA A 286 7.08 22.62 3.33
N ILE A 287 8.08 21.76 3.61
CA ILE A 287 7.92 20.31 3.57
C ILE A 287 7.05 19.81 4.74
N TYR A 288 7.20 20.36 5.93
CA TYR A 288 6.40 19.97 7.10
C TYR A 288 4.99 20.55 7.11
N SER A 289 4.80 21.71 6.51
CA SER A 289 3.52 22.41 6.54
C SER A 289 2.54 21.89 5.48
N ALA A 290 1.24 22.06 5.75
CA ALA A 290 0.24 21.92 4.70
C ALA A 290 0.47 22.94 3.59
N LEU A 291 0.29 22.54 2.34
CA LEU A 291 0.41 23.40 1.17
C LEU A 291 -0.98 23.66 0.57
N GLU A 292 -1.20 24.92 0.19
CA GLU A 292 -2.37 25.33 -0.59
C GLU A 292 -1.96 25.54 -2.05
N PHE A 293 -2.73 24.97 -2.98
CA PHE A 293 -2.52 25.13 -4.42
C PHE A 293 -3.84 24.96 -5.17
N GLY A 294 -4.14 25.90 -6.04
CA GLY A 294 -5.32 25.83 -6.92
C GLY A 294 -6.67 25.64 -6.19
N GLY A 295 -6.78 26.13 -4.95
CA GLY A 295 -7.97 25.95 -4.11
C GLY A 295 -8.07 24.59 -3.41
N ALA A 296 -7.03 23.74 -3.50
CA ALA A 296 -6.88 22.50 -2.75
C ALA A 296 -5.82 22.66 -1.65
N THR A 297 -5.98 21.93 -0.57
CA THR A 297 -4.99 21.81 0.51
C THR A 297 -4.54 20.36 0.60
N TRP A 298 -3.24 20.15 0.85
CA TRP A 298 -2.68 18.84 1.13
C TRP A 298 -1.72 18.91 2.33
N PRO A 299 -1.78 17.97 3.27
CA PRO A 299 -1.01 18.05 4.51
C PRO A 299 0.50 17.91 4.28
N GLY A 300 1.27 18.32 5.28
CA GLY A 300 2.72 18.20 5.33
C GLY A 300 3.20 16.77 5.54
N THR A 301 4.52 16.63 5.60
CA THR A 301 5.19 15.37 5.96
C THR A 301 5.38 15.35 7.48
N PRO A 302 5.10 14.25 8.21
CA PRO A 302 5.40 14.14 9.63
C PRO A 302 6.91 14.21 9.91
N PHE A 303 7.28 14.57 11.15
CA PHE A 303 8.64 14.45 11.66
C PHE A 303 9.06 12.98 11.80
N GLY A 304 10.38 12.71 11.70
CA GLY A 304 10.99 11.44 12.05
C GLY A 304 11.72 10.69 10.92
N ALA A 305 11.51 11.07 9.66
CA ALA A 305 12.10 10.41 8.49
C ALA A 305 13.34 11.12 7.92
N GLU A 306 13.83 12.16 8.59
CA GLU A 306 14.88 13.07 8.12
C GLU A 306 16.28 12.49 8.21
N LEU A 307 16.53 11.58 9.18
CA LEU A 307 17.88 11.08 9.46
C LEU A 307 18.53 10.45 8.22
N PRO A 308 19.75 10.88 7.84
CA PRO A 308 20.50 10.30 6.75
C PRO A 308 20.74 8.79 6.94
N GLY A 309 20.88 8.07 5.82
CA GLY A 309 21.08 6.63 5.83
C GLY A 309 19.81 5.80 6.03
N ASN A 310 18.65 6.44 6.16
CA ASN A 310 17.36 5.74 6.06
C ASN A 310 17.03 5.47 4.59
N PRO A 311 17.07 4.21 4.11
CA PRO A 311 16.93 3.89 2.68
C PRO A 311 15.60 4.30 2.07
N LEU A 312 14.60 4.57 2.90
CA LEU A 312 13.26 5.01 2.49
C LEU A 312 12.88 6.36 3.11
N GLY A 313 13.88 7.12 3.62
CA GLY A 313 13.72 8.44 4.22
C GLY A 313 13.75 9.59 3.19
N TRP A 314 14.09 10.78 3.68
CA TRP A 314 14.10 12.00 2.87
C TRP A 314 15.10 11.96 1.72
N GLU A 315 16.28 11.35 1.88
CA GLU A 315 17.25 11.22 0.79
C GLU A 315 16.67 10.50 -0.43
N ARG A 316 15.88 9.47 -0.21
CA ARG A 316 15.21 8.72 -1.28
C ARG A 316 14.07 9.50 -1.90
N TRP A 317 13.26 10.17 -1.08
CA TRP A 317 11.99 10.70 -1.52
C TRP A 317 11.98 12.20 -1.78
N ILE A 318 12.76 13.01 -1.06
CA ILE A 318 12.62 14.46 -1.01
C ILE A 318 13.88 15.22 -1.40
N THR A 319 15.01 14.96 -0.71
CA THR A 319 16.22 15.75 -0.85
C THR A 319 17.18 15.23 -1.91
N GLY A 320 17.12 13.94 -2.25
CA GLY A 320 18.10 13.30 -3.12
C GLY A 320 19.37 12.91 -2.38
N GLY A 321 20.34 12.34 -3.11
CA GLY A 321 21.60 11.89 -2.53
C GLY A 321 21.59 10.42 -2.07
N PHE A 322 20.45 9.74 -2.13
CA PHE A 322 20.38 8.31 -1.78
C PHE A 322 21.23 7.47 -2.73
N VAL A 323 22.20 6.75 -2.16
CA VAL A 323 23.01 5.76 -2.87
C VAL A 323 22.64 4.39 -2.32
N PRO A 324 22.07 3.49 -3.15
CA PRO A 324 21.77 2.13 -2.71
C PRO A 324 23.03 1.38 -2.28
N ASP A 325 22.98 0.66 -1.17
CA ASP A 325 24.03 -0.29 -0.81
C ASP A 325 24.16 -1.40 -1.86
N GLU A 326 25.38 -1.97 -2.03
CA GLU A 326 25.60 -3.12 -2.91
C GLU A 326 24.67 -4.28 -2.50
N GLY A 327 23.73 -4.66 -3.38
CA GLY A 327 22.76 -5.73 -3.15
C GLY A 327 21.35 -5.26 -2.76
N MET A 328 21.08 -3.97 -2.62
CA MET A 328 19.72 -3.45 -2.53
C MET A 328 19.03 -3.51 -3.89
N GLU A 329 18.22 -4.52 -4.11
CA GLU A 329 17.36 -4.61 -5.30
C GLU A 329 15.98 -4.00 -4.99
N PHE A 330 15.78 -2.75 -5.36
CA PHE A 330 14.44 -2.14 -5.39
C PHE A 330 13.67 -2.59 -6.63
N HIS A 331 13.08 -3.75 -6.60
CA HIS A 331 12.42 -4.51 -7.65
C HIS A 331 13.36 -5.20 -8.66
N PRO A 332 13.11 -6.48 -8.99
CA PRO A 332 13.80 -7.17 -10.07
C PRO A 332 13.60 -6.43 -11.40
N GLY A 333 14.68 -5.90 -11.96
CA GLY A 333 14.66 -5.13 -13.21
C GLY A 333 14.96 -3.64 -13.12
N ALA A 334 15.20 -3.08 -11.92
CA ALA A 334 15.59 -1.69 -11.75
C ALA A 334 17.10 -1.48 -11.96
N GLU A 335 17.59 -1.62 -13.20
CA GLU A 335 19.00 -1.39 -13.53
C GLU A 335 19.44 0.09 -13.42
N SER A 336 18.52 1.02 -13.13
CA SER A 336 18.79 2.47 -13.12
C SER A 336 18.10 3.23 -11.98
N GLY A 337 18.15 2.73 -10.76
CA GLY A 337 17.51 3.44 -9.63
C GLY A 337 15.98 3.53 -9.69
N GLY A 338 15.35 2.92 -10.69
CA GLY A 338 13.92 2.70 -10.75
C GLY A 338 13.09 3.80 -11.39
N PHE A 339 13.68 4.73 -12.15
CA PHE A 339 12.94 5.77 -12.86
C PHE A 339 13.31 5.80 -14.35
N ASP A 340 12.34 6.13 -15.23
CA ASP A 340 12.59 6.37 -16.66
C ASP A 340 13.49 7.61 -16.87
N ALA A 341 13.65 8.43 -15.84
CA ALA A 341 14.59 9.55 -15.78
C ALA A 341 15.78 9.15 -14.87
N PRO A 342 16.87 8.59 -15.42
CA PRO A 342 18.03 8.16 -14.63
C PRO A 342 18.75 9.34 -13.93
N GLU A 343 18.53 10.58 -14.38
CA GLU A 343 19.01 11.80 -13.75
C GLU A 343 18.10 12.31 -12.62
N ALA A 344 16.97 11.67 -12.34
CA ALA A 344 16.05 12.13 -11.31
C ALA A 344 16.74 12.18 -9.94
N PRO A 345 16.71 13.33 -9.26
CA PRO A 345 17.45 13.51 -8.00
C PRO A 345 16.82 12.74 -6.84
N ASN A 346 15.51 12.54 -6.88
CA ASN A 346 14.73 11.79 -5.88
C ASN A 346 13.41 11.29 -6.46
N ALA A 347 12.73 10.44 -5.69
CA ALA A 347 11.52 9.77 -6.15
C ALA A 347 10.31 10.72 -6.30
N ARG A 348 10.08 11.65 -5.38
CA ARG A 348 8.97 12.63 -5.52
C ARG A 348 9.13 13.49 -6.77
N TRP A 349 10.34 13.93 -7.07
CA TRP A 349 10.64 14.67 -8.29
C TRP A 349 10.30 13.86 -9.54
N ALA A 350 10.77 12.60 -9.59
CA ALA A 350 10.51 11.71 -10.72
C ALA A 350 9.02 11.47 -10.94
N PHE A 351 8.31 11.02 -9.92
CA PHE A 351 6.87 10.75 -10.01
C PHE A 351 6.05 12.00 -10.35
N ALA A 352 6.40 13.15 -9.75
CA ALA A 352 5.70 14.40 -10.03
C ALA A 352 5.89 14.82 -11.49
N THR A 353 7.12 14.84 -12.00
CA THR A 353 7.40 15.27 -13.39
C THR A 353 6.77 14.32 -14.41
N GLU A 354 6.81 13.00 -14.17
CA GLU A 354 6.13 12.03 -15.00
C GLU A 354 4.60 12.20 -14.98
N MET A 355 4.01 12.45 -13.80
CA MET A 355 2.58 12.73 -13.66
C MET A 355 2.19 14.01 -14.42
N MET A 356 2.97 15.07 -14.30
CA MET A 356 2.70 16.35 -14.95
C MET A 356 2.82 16.25 -16.47
N LYS A 357 3.89 15.62 -16.97
CA LYS A 357 4.12 15.46 -18.41
C LYS A 357 3.08 14.58 -19.10
N ASN A 358 2.71 13.46 -18.49
CA ASN A 358 1.99 12.39 -19.18
C ASN A 358 0.50 12.34 -18.89
N PHE A 359 0.07 12.85 -17.73
CA PHE A 359 -1.35 12.87 -17.32
C PHE A 359 -1.92 14.29 -17.23
N PHE A 360 -1.22 15.18 -16.51
CA PHE A 360 -1.77 16.47 -16.12
C PHE A 360 -1.84 17.43 -17.29
N TYR A 361 -0.73 17.67 -17.97
CA TYR A 361 -0.63 18.54 -19.14
C TYR A 361 -0.65 17.78 -20.48
N ALA A 362 -0.28 16.52 -20.49
CA ALA A 362 -0.05 15.73 -21.71
C ALA A 362 0.95 16.42 -22.67
N ASP A 363 2.00 17.01 -22.09
CA ASP A 363 3.13 17.66 -22.78
C ASP A 363 4.45 17.07 -22.26
N PRO A 364 5.18 16.31 -23.10
CA PRO A 364 6.44 15.69 -22.69
C PRO A 364 7.56 16.71 -22.42
N ASN A 365 7.39 17.97 -22.87
CA ASN A 365 8.36 19.04 -22.64
C ASN A 365 8.03 19.91 -21.42
N TRP A 366 6.95 19.60 -20.70
CA TRP A 366 6.58 20.36 -19.51
C TRP A 366 7.72 20.37 -18.48
N THR A 367 7.95 21.56 -17.90
CA THR A 367 8.82 21.74 -16.73
C THR A 367 8.09 22.56 -15.66
N TYR A 368 8.60 22.56 -14.43
CA TYR A 368 8.00 23.33 -13.35
C TYR A 368 8.59 24.75 -13.18
N GLU A 369 9.49 25.19 -14.07
CA GLU A 369 10.22 26.46 -13.94
C GLU A 369 9.25 27.64 -13.73
N ASP A 370 8.21 27.74 -14.56
CA ASP A 370 7.21 28.80 -14.52
C ASP A 370 5.84 28.33 -13.98
N TYR A 371 5.79 27.15 -13.35
CA TYR A 371 4.53 26.58 -12.89
C TYR A 371 4.04 27.23 -11.60
N ASP A 372 2.87 27.91 -11.64
CA ASP A 372 2.28 28.69 -10.55
C ASP A 372 1.01 28.08 -9.93
N PHE A 373 0.62 26.89 -10.36
CA PHE A 373 -0.60 26.18 -9.93
C PHE A 373 -1.93 26.92 -10.24
N SER A 374 -1.93 27.98 -11.04
CA SER A 374 -3.15 28.76 -11.32
C SER A 374 -4.23 27.97 -12.07
N ASP A 375 -3.83 26.99 -12.88
CA ASP A 375 -4.71 26.09 -13.64
C ASP A 375 -4.92 24.71 -13.01
N PHE A 376 -4.33 24.49 -11.82
CA PHE A 376 -4.37 23.19 -11.12
C PHE A 376 -5.78 22.62 -11.02
N ALA A 377 -6.75 23.42 -10.56
CA ALA A 377 -8.12 22.95 -10.36
C ALA A 377 -8.77 22.42 -11.64
N HIS A 378 -8.47 23.02 -12.80
CA HIS A 378 -8.97 22.58 -14.10
C HIS A 378 -8.47 21.19 -14.47
N HIS A 379 -7.16 20.96 -14.40
CA HIS A 379 -6.56 19.67 -14.75
C HIS A 379 -6.88 18.59 -13.71
N ALA A 380 -6.86 18.92 -12.42
CA ALA A 380 -7.23 18.02 -11.35
C ALA A 380 -8.67 17.52 -11.49
N ALA A 381 -9.63 18.39 -11.80
CA ALA A 381 -11.03 18.01 -12.00
C ALA A 381 -11.22 17.02 -13.17
N ARG A 382 -10.36 17.08 -14.21
CA ARG A 382 -10.38 16.15 -15.34
C ARG A 382 -9.87 14.76 -14.95
N LEU A 383 -8.83 14.69 -14.12
CA LEU A 383 -8.13 13.44 -13.78
C LEU A 383 -8.66 12.74 -12.53
N ALA A 384 -9.13 13.50 -11.55
CA ALA A 384 -9.58 12.96 -10.28
C ALA A 384 -10.62 11.83 -10.42
N PRO A 385 -11.64 11.93 -11.31
CA PRO A 385 -12.60 10.83 -11.48
C PRO A 385 -11.96 9.51 -11.95
N THR A 386 -10.79 9.55 -12.56
CA THR A 386 -10.09 8.35 -13.05
C THR A 386 -9.06 7.85 -12.06
N LEU A 387 -8.31 8.75 -11.41
CA LEU A 387 -7.11 8.40 -10.67
C LEU A 387 -7.29 8.42 -9.15
N ASN A 388 -8.23 9.25 -8.62
CA ASN A 388 -8.38 9.39 -7.18
C ASN A 388 -9.37 8.37 -6.61
N ALA A 389 -8.99 7.80 -5.47
CA ALA A 389 -9.81 6.94 -4.62
C ALA A 389 -10.19 7.68 -3.32
N ASP A 390 -10.64 8.94 -3.44
CA ASP A 390 -10.90 9.85 -2.33
C ASP A 390 -12.39 9.98 -1.95
N ASN A 391 -13.25 9.09 -2.47
CA ASN A 391 -14.65 9.06 -2.10
C ASN A 391 -14.82 8.44 -0.69
N PRO A 392 -15.36 9.17 0.31
CA PRO A 392 -15.55 8.64 1.66
C PRO A 392 -16.76 7.71 1.79
N ASN A 393 -17.58 7.58 0.76
CA ASN A 393 -18.75 6.71 0.79
C ASN A 393 -18.41 5.26 0.48
N LEU A 394 -18.30 4.43 1.52
CA LEU A 394 -18.09 2.97 1.42
C LEU A 394 -19.36 2.18 1.79
N SER A 395 -20.54 2.79 1.73
CA SER A 395 -21.78 2.17 2.22
C SER A 395 -22.13 0.84 1.50
N GLU A 396 -21.87 0.72 0.20
CA GLU A 396 -22.14 -0.50 -0.55
C GLU A 396 -21.19 -1.64 -0.15
N PHE A 397 -19.89 -1.36 0.02
CA PHE A 397 -18.91 -2.32 0.49
C PHE A 397 -19.24 -2.83 1.91
N ARG A 398 -19.55 -1.91 2.82
CA ARG A 398 -19.91 -2.22 4.20
C ARG A 398 -21.25 -2.98 4.31
N ALA A 399 -22.25 -2.64 3.50
CA ALA A 399 -23.53 -3.33 3.49
C ALA A 399 -23.43 -4.81 3.07
N ARG A 400 -22.35 -5.17 2.37
CA ARG A 400 -22.03 -6.58 2.00
C ARG A 400 -21.23 -7.31 3.08
N GLY A 401 -20.91 -6.66 4.18
CA GLY A 401 -20.09 -7.20 5.27
C GLY A 401 -18.59 -6.97 5.09
N GLY A 402 -18.19 -6.21 4.08
CA GLY A 402 -16.79 -5.92 3.76
C GLY A 402 -16.03 -5.29 4.92
N LYS A 403 -14.77 -5.66 5.11
CA LYS A 403 -13.85 -5.15 6.14
C LYS A 403 -12.62 -4.52 5.49
N LEU A 404 -12.26 -3.33 5.98
CA LEU A 404 -11.14 -2.55 5.45
C LEU A 404 -10.14 -2.21 6.56
N ILE A 405 -8.90 -2.64 6.39
CA ILE A 405 -7.77 -2.14 7.17
C ILE A 405 -6.98 -1.16 6.30
N ILE A 406 -6.81 0.04 6.80
CA ILE A 406 -5.93 1.08 6.24
C ILE A 406 -4.74 1.20 7.18
N ASP A 407 -3.53 1.34 6.66
CA ASP A 407 -2.40 1.70 7.49
C ASP A 407 -1.50 2.74 6.81
N ASN A 408 -0.63 3.36 7.61
CA ASN A 408 0.50 4.14 7.11
C ASN A 408 1.60 4.23 8.17
N GLY A 409 2.85 4.29 7.72
CA GLY A 409 3.98 4.57 8.59
C GLY A 409 4.07 6.06 8.95
N TRP A 410 4.32 6.39 10.23
CA TRP A 410 4.54 7.76 10.62
C TRP A 410 5.80 8.38 10.00
N MET A 411 6.81 7.53 9.64
CA MET A 411 8.03 7.96 8.95
C MET A 411 7.95 7.85 7.42
N ASP A 412 6.73 7.79 6.85
CA ASP A 412 6.57 7.70 5.40
C ASP A 412 6.90 9.03 4.71
N ALA A 413 8.13 9.11 4.17
CA ALA A 413 8.59 10.24 3.38
C ALA A 413 8.06 10.25 1.94
N SER A 414 7.37 9.19 1.49
CA SER A 414 6.68 9.13 0.20
C SER A 414 5.28 9.74 0.33
N LEU A 415 4.37 9.00 0.96
CA LEU A 415 2.96 9.34 1.11
C LEU A 415 2.67 9.72 2.56
N SER A 416 2.33 10.99 2.79
CA SER A 416 2.15 11.50 4.14
C SER A 416 1.08 10.74 4.93
N ALA A 417 1.45 10.26 6.12
CA ALA A 417 0.51 9.63 7.05
C ALA A 417 -0.65 10.58 7.44
N TYR A 418 -0.42 11.90 7.42
CA TYR A 418 -1.48 12.89 7.61
C TYR A 418 -2.53 12.83 6.50
N GLY A 419 -2.13 12.59 5.24
CA GLY A 419 -3.08 12.42 4.14
C GLY A 419 -3.96 11.19 4.33
N THR A 420 -3.38 10.07 4.76
CA THR A 420 -4.13 8.84 5.07
C THR A 420 -5.08 9.04 6.25
N LEU A 421 -4.65 9.78 7.28
CA LEU A 421 -5.49 10.16 8.41
C LEU A 421 -6.67 11.04 7.97
N ASP A 422 -6.42 12.07 7.13
CA ASP A 422 -7.46 12.95 6.59
C ASP A 422 -8.53 12.16 5.81
N TYR A 423 -8.11 11.16 5.02
CA TYR A 423 -9.06 10.29 4.33
C TYR A 423 -9.92 9.49 5.30
N TYR A 424 -9.30 8.85 6.30
CA TYR A 424 -10.04 8.09 7.31
C TYR A 424 -11.00 8.98 8.10
N GLU A 425 -10.58 10.16 8.52
CA GLU A 425 -11.43 11.10 9.23
C GLU A 425 -12.60 11.59 8.37
N SER A 426 -12.37 11.83 7.06
CA SER A 426 -13.43 12.18 6.12
C SER A 426 -14.48 11.06 5.97
N LEU A 427 -14.04 9.80 5.99
CA LEU A 427 -14.88 8.61 5.95
C LEU A 427 -15.75 8.52 7.22
N ILE A 428 -15.15 8.74 8.40
CA ILE A 428 -15.87 8.74 9.68
C ILE A 428 -16.82 9.95 9.82
N ALA A 429 -16.43 11.10 9.26
CA ALA A 429 -17.30 12.28 9.21
C ALA A 429 -18.50 12.08 8.27
N PHE A 430 -18.32 11.35 7.16
CA PHE A 430 -19.41 10.98 6.25
C PHE A 430 -20.39 9.98 6.90
N ASP A 431 -19.85 8.96 7.58
CA ASP A 431 -20.64 7.95 8.30
C ASP A 431 -19.87 7.44 9.55
N ALA A 432 -20.26 7.92 10.73
CA ALA A 432 -19.64 7.54 11.99
C ALA A 432 -19.70 6.02 12.29
N THR A 433 -20.65 5.30 11.68
CA THR A 433 -20.77 3.85 11.84
C THR A 433 -19.73 3.08 11.02
N ALA A 434 -18.98 3.75 10.14
CA ALA A 434 -17.89 3.14 9.38
C ALA A 434 -16.80 2.54 10.28
N ARG A 435 -16.66 3.03 11.52
CA ARG A 435 -15.77 2.42 12.52
C ARG A 435 -16.05 0.96 12.82
N ASN A 436 -17.23 0.45 12.51
CA ASN A 436 -17.54 -0.96 12.70
C ASN A 436 -16.90 -1.86 11.62
N ASP A 437 -16.50 -1.28 10.48
CA ASP A 437 -16.07 -2.02 9.30
C ASP A 437 -14.75 -1.52 8.71
N VAL A 438 -14.21 -0.41 9.23
CA VAL A 438 -12.94 0.20 8.79
C VAL A 438 -12.05 0.48 9.99
N ARG A 439 -10.76 0.14 9.89
CA ARG A 439 -9.72 0.47 10.87
C ARG A 439 -8.57 1.18 10.19
N LEU A 440 -8.01 2.17 10.89
CA LEU A 440 -6.75 2.82 10.52
C LEU A 440 -5.70 2.51 11.58
N PHE A 441 -4.52 2.07 11.13
CA PHE A 441 -3.33 1.90 11.97
C PHE A 441 -2.23 2.85 11.49
N LEU A 442 -1.71 3.69 12.39
CA LEU A 442 -0.58 4.56 12.11
C LEU A 442 0.64 3.97 12.82
N ARG A 443 1.64 3.51 12.03
CA ARG A 443 2.75 2.68 12.52
C ARG A 443 3.96 3.52 12.95
N PRO A 444 4.33 3.54 14.24
CA PRO A 444 5.51 4.24 14.72
C PRO A 444 6.79 3.73 14.05
N GLY A 445 7.65 4.65 13.63
CA GLY A 445 8.98 4.33 13.12
C GLY A 445 9.00 3.58 11.79
N VAL A 446 7.88 3.46 11.09
CA VAL A 446 7.78 2.75 9.81
C VAL A 446 7.79 3.74 8.65
N THR A 447 8.60 3.45 7.63
CA THR A 447 8.70 4.23 6.39
C THR A 447 7.64 3.80 5.36
N HIS A 448 7.88 4.08 4.08
CA HIS A 448 6.92 3.77 3.01
C HIS A 448 6.71 2.26 2.83
N CYS A 449 5.55 1.76 3.18
CA CYS A 449 5.14 0.35 3.18
C CYS A 449 5.89 -0.51 4.19
N ILE A 450 7.21 -0.47 4.21
CA ILE A 450 8.13 -1.29 5.02
C ILE A 450 9.34 -0.47 5.44
N GLY A 451 10.17 -1.03 6.33
CA GLY A 451 11.44 -0.43 6.73
C GLY A 451 11.30 0.66 7.79
N GLY A 452 12.42 1.27 8.13
CA GLY A 452 12.56 2.18 9.26
C GLY A 452 12.91 1.44 10.57
N PRO A 453 13.12 2.18 11.66
CA PRO A 453 13.47 1.59 12.97
C PRO A 453 12.29 0.89 13.67
N GLY A 454 11.04 1.15 13.22
CA GLY A 454 9.84 0.58 13.82
C GLY A 454 9.51 -0.84 13.36
N PRO A 455 8.62 -1.54 14.10
CA PRO A 455 8.15 -2.87 13.73
C PRO A 455 7.13 -2.80 12.59
N TYR A 456 7.28 -3.64 11.55
CA TYR A 456 6.37 -3.65 10.40
C TYR A 456 5.94 -5.05 9.94
N GLY A 457 6.14 -6.08 10.77
CA GLY A 457 5.81 -7.47 10.45
C GLY A 457 4.37 -7.87 10.79
N THR A 458 3.43 -6.94 10.86
CA THR A 458 2.02 -7.24 11.17
C THR A 458 1.37 -8.11 10.11
N ASP A 459 0.71 -9.19 10.53
CA ASP A 459 -0.07 -10.06 9.64
C ASP A 459 -1.49 -9.52 9.45
N TYR A 460 -1.64 -8.65 8.46
CA TYR A 460 -2.94 -8.05 8.12
C TYR A 460 -3.91 -9.03 7.46
N VAL A 461 -3.42 -10.11 6.85
CA VAL A 461 -4.29 -11.15 6.29
C VAL A 461 -4.97 -11.92 7.40
N ALA A 462 -4.20 -12.39 8.39
CA ALA A 462 -4.78 -13.05 9.57
C ALA A 462 -5.75 -12.13 10.33
N ALA A 463 -5.40 -10.85 10.49
CA ALA A 463 -6.27 -9.87 11.14
C ALA A 463 -7.60 -9.66 10.39
N LEU A 464 -7.57 -9.60 9.04
CA LEU A 464 -8.77 -9.50 8.22
C LEU A 464 -9.61 -10.77 8.28
N GLU A 465 -8.98 -11.96 8.24
CA GLU A 465 -9.68 -13.23 8.34
C GLU A 465 -10.37 -13.37 9.69
N GLU A 466 -9.68 -13.10 10.79
CA GLU A 466 -10.27 -13.11 12.13
C GLU A 466 -11.45 -12.15 12.25
N TRP A 467 -11.28 -10.92 11.74
CA TRP A 467 -12.36 -9.94 11.74
C TRP A 467 -13.59 -10.39 10.94
N LEU A 468 -13.37 -10.93 9.74
CA LEU A 468 -14.45 -11.45 8.88
C LEU A 468 -15.16 -12.67 9.50
N ASP A 469 -14.43 -13.51 10.22
CA ASP A 469 -14.99 -14.72 10.83
C ASP A 469 -15.73 -14.44 12.14
N THR A 470 -15.22 -13.52 12.95
CA THR A 470 -15.77 -13.23 14.30
C THR A 470 -16.69 -12.01 14.31
N GLY A 471 -16.57 -11.12 13.34
CA GLY A 471 -17.20 -9.81 13.33
C GLY A 471 -16.59 -8.81 14.32
N VAL A 472 -15.51 -9.18 15.05
CA VAL A 472 -14.86 -8.35 16.05
C VAL A 472 -13.72 -7.58 15.39
N ALA A 473 -13.84 -6.25 15.38
CA ALA A 473 -12.83 -5.40 14.79
C ALA A 473 -11.55 -5.35 15.64
N PRO A 474 -10.35 -5.41 15.04
CA PRO A 474 -9.11 -5.31 15.80
C PRO A 474 -8.92 -3.89 16.35
N GLU A 475 -8.73 -3.77 17.67
CA GLU A 475 -8.40 -2.50 18.33
C GLU A 475 -6.88 -2.31 18.48
N GLN A 476 -6.14 -3.42 18.47
CA GLN A 476 -4.68 -3.48 18.41
C GLN A 476 -4.24 -4.70 17.62
N LEU A 477 -3.04 -4.65 17.08
CA LEU A 477 -2.37 -5.76 16.38
C LEU A 477 -0.94 -5.87 16.87
N ASP A 478 -0.43 -7.09 16.88
CA ASP A 478 0.99 -7.33 17.12
C ASP A 478 1.79 -6.89 15.88
N ALA A 479 2.92 -6.27 16.12
CA ALA A 479 3.83 -5.80 15.10
C ALA A 479 5.25 -6.32 15.40
N PRO A 480 5.62 -7.47 14.86
CA PRO A 480 6.99 -7.99 14.98
C PRO A 480 8.00 -7.11 14.25
N PHE A 481 9.21 -7.02 14.82
CA PHE A 481 10.37 -6.56 14.07
C PHE A 481 10.79 -7.67 13.10
N VAL A 482 11.01 -7.33 11.85
CA VAL A 482 11.35 -8.29 10.80
C VAL A 482 12.65 -7.90 10.10
N THR A 483 13.35 -8.92 9.56
CA THR A 483 14.43 -8.71 8.63
C THR A 483 13.84 -8.73 7.22
N PRO A 484 13.89 -7.61 6.49
CA PRO A 484 13.25 -7.54 5.18
C PRO A 484 13.93 -8.45 4.15
N ALA A 485 13.13 -9.01 3.25
CA ALA A 485 13.63 -9.81 2.12
C ALA A 485 14.35 -8.96 1.06
N LEU A 486 14.22 -7.63 1.10
CA LEU A 486 14.73 -6.69 0.09
C LEU A 486 16.12 -6.10 0.42
N GLY A 487 16.89 -6.71 1.33
CA GLY A 487 18.20 -6.19 1.72
C GLY A 487 18.17 -4.93 2.59
N LEU A 488 16.99 -4.51 3.05
CA LEU A 488 16.89 -3.44 4.05
C LEU A 488 17.48 -3.90 5.39
N PRO A 489 18.03 -3.00 6.20
CA PRO A 489 18.54 -3.36 7.50
C PRO A 489 17.42 -3.90 8.40
N PRO A 490 17.70 -4.88 9.29
CA PRO A 490 16.75 -5.35 10.29
C PRO A 490 16.25 -4.18 11.15
N SER A 491 14.95 -4.07 11.35
CA SER A 491 14.40 -3.00 12.21
C SER A 491 14.62 -3.25 13.71
N GLY A 492 14.87 -4.51 14.11
CA GLY A 492 15.06 -4.88 15.52
C GLY A 492 14.81 -6.35 15.79
N GLN A 493 14.58 -6.69 17.04
CA GLN A 493 14.16 -8.03 17.50
C GLN A 493 12.96 -7.89 18.44
N GLY A 494 12.15 -8.95 18.54
CA GLY A 494 10.93 -8.94 19.34
C GLY A 494 9.73 -8.38 18.57
N ALA A 495 8.82 -7.75 19.30
CA ALA A 495 7.61 -7.16 18.74
C ALA A 495 7.14 -5.97 19.59
N ARG A 496 6.30 -5.14 19.00
CA ARG A 496 5.47 -4.14 19.70
C ARG A 496 4.01 -4.33 19.30
N ILE A 497 3.15 -3.46 19.77
CA ILE A 497 1.79 -3.37 19.27
C ILE A 497 1.62 -2.15 18.37
N ILE A 498 0.60 -2.20 17.51
CA ILE A 498 0.05 -1.01 16.84
C ILE A 498 -1.41 -0.86 17.23
N CYS A 499 -1.87 0.38 17.35
CA CYS A 499 -3.20 0.70 17.85
C CYS A 499 -4.11 1.22 16.75
N ALA A 500 -5.36 0.75 16.73
CA ALA A 500 -6.36 1.34 15.84
C ALA A 500 -6.63 2.79 16.23
N HIS A 501 -6.59 3.69 15.24
CA HIS A 501 -6.89 5.11 15.45
C HIS A 501 -8.31 5.30 16.06
N PRO A 502 -8.51 6.14 17.09
CA PRO A 502 -7.59 7.18 17.62
C PRO A 502 -6.64 6.70 18.72
N GLY A 503 -6.46 5.40 18.93
CA GLY A 503 -5.49 4.87 19.88
C GLY A 503 -4.06 5.21 19.46
N VAL A 504 -3.21 5.52 20.45
CA VAL A 504 -1.78 5.77 20.30
C VAL A 504 -1.02 4.77 21.15
N VAL A 505 0.02 4.19 20.60
CA VAL A 505 0.93 3.28 21.31
C VAL A 505 1.62 4.05 22.42
N THR A 506 1.56 3.54 23.63
CA THR A 506 2.17 4.16 24.81
C THR A 506 2.98 3.12 25.56
N TYR A 507 4.26 3.42 25.81
CA TYR A 507 5.11 2.59 26.67
C TYR A 507 4.72 2.74 28.14
N ASP A 508 4.60 1.65 28.87
CA ASP A 508 4.12 1.65 30.26
C ASP A 508 5.19 2.10 31.28
N GLY A 509 6.39 2.49 30.78
CA GLY A 509 7.47 3.02 31.60
C GLY A 509 8.30 1.94 32.33
N SER A 510 8.04 0.66 32.03
CA SER A 510 8.77 -0.47 32.60
C SER A 510 8.68 -1.69 31.67
N GLY A 511 9.65 -2.59 31.77
CA GLY A 511 9.70 -3.79 30.92
C GLY A 511 10.61 -3.63 29.71
N ASP A 512 10.61 -4.64 28.85
CA ASP A 512 11.38 -4.65 27.62
C ASP A 512 10.66 -3.83 26.54
N SER A 513 11.31 -2.84 25.95
CA SER A 513 10.76 -2.02 24.86
C SER A 513 10.55 -2.79 23.54
N ASN A 514 10.90 -4.07 23.50
CA ASN A 514 10.64 -4.98 22.38
C ASN A 514 9.69 -6.13 22.75
N ASP A 515 8.91 -5.95 23.83
CA ASP A 515 7.86 -6.88 24.27
C ASP A 515 6.50 -6.17 24.15
N PRO A 516 5.53 -6.73 23.41
CA PRO A 516 4.18 -6.17 23.29
C PRO A 516 3.49 -5.90 24.64
N GLU A 517 3.79 -6.71 25.68
CA GLU A 517 3.22 -6.57 27.02
C GLU A 517 3.68 -5.29 27.76
N SER A 518 4.74 -4.61 27.26
CA SER A 518 5.24 -3.35 27.79
C SER A 518 4.52 -2.10 27.23
N PHE A 519 3.51 -2.31 26.39
CA PHE A 519 2.79 -1.24 25.71
C PHE A 519 1.29 -1.35 25.88
N SER A 520 0.63 -0.23 25.78
CA SER A 520 -0.84 -0.12 25.81
C SER A 520 -1.35 0.86 24.76
N CYS A 521 -2.63 0.69 24.35
CA CYS A 521 -3.29 1.61 23.45
C CYS A 521 -4.07 2.66 24.25
N ASN A 522 -3.66 3.91 24.18
CA ASN A 522 -4.32 5.01 24.86
C ASN A 522 -4.94 6.01 23.88
N ILE A 523 -6.14 6.49 24.18
CA ILE A 523 -6.76 7.55 23.38
C ILE A 523 -6.11 8.89 23.78
N ARG A 524 -5.57 9.59 22.80
CA ARG A 524 -5.05 10.94 22.99
C ARG A 524 -6.17 11.86 23.48
N LYS A 525 -5.93 12.57 24.59
CA LYS A 525 -6.88 13.55 25.18
C LYS A 525 -6.75 14.91 24.52
#